data_6a841af5588d4441db26fb729d444fd1
#
_entry.id   6a841af5588d4441db26fb729d444fd1
#
_cell.length_a   1.000
_cell.length_b   1.000
_cell.length_c   1.000
_cell.angle_alpha   90.00
_cell.angle_beta   90.00
_cell.angle_gamma   90.00
#
_symmetry.space_group_name_H-M   'P 1'
#
loop_
_entity.id
_entity.type
_entity.pdbx_description
1 polymer ?
#
loop_
_entity_poly.entity_id
_entity_poly.type
_entity_poly.pdbx_seq_one_letter_code
_entity_poly.pdbx_strand_id
1 'polypeptide(L)'
;MKRMMASILPVLVLVAGSALAAGDEAANRDSSLEGLRGIVRAADEASISSDLGYPIATLPFKEGDSFRKGDVLATFECGDIQAQLKSAEAALAAAQIAVANDERLARSNAAGKFEVEMSRAKANQAAGEADAYRSKLGRCTIAAPFDGRIGAMPSHAHETPEPSRPIMHIVASNDLLVDVLVPSVWLRWLRDGEEFALNVDETGTTLPVEIIRVGATVDPVSQTVKVTGRFSGQATGVLPGMSGPTLFKSQGE
;
A
#
# COMPACT_ATOMS: atom_id res chain seq x y z
N MET A 1 26.29 -80.66 -57.73
CA MET A 1 25.03 -81.15 -58.39
C MET A 1 23.84 -80.55 -57.61
N LYS A 2 22.87 -80.06 -58.35
CA LYS A 2 21.53 -79.52 -57.97
C LYS A 2 21.47 -78.06 -57.42
N ARG A 3 21.25 -77.06 -58.25
CA ARG A 3 20.05 -76.44 -58.80
C ARG A 3 19.14 -75.89 -57.67
N MET A 4 19.22 -74.59 -57.48
CA MET A 4 18.33 -73.52 -58.10
C MET A 4 16.86 -73.61 -57.68
N MET A 5 16.35 -72.58 -57.03
CA MET A 5 15.24 -71.83 -57.58
C MET A 5 15.02 -70.53 -56.79
N ALA A 6 15.07 -69.44 -57.53
CA ALA A 6 14.71 -68.11 -57.08
C ALA A 6 13.20 -67.95 -56.97
N SER A 7 12.72 -67.30 -55.99
CA SER A 7 11.35 -66.81 -55.97
C SER A 7 11.30 -65.31 -55.64
N ILE A 8 10.92 -64.55 -56.63
CA ILE A 8 10.76 -63.09 -56.59
C ILE A 8 9.33 -62.81 -56.06
N LEU A 9 9.21 -62.12 -54.92
CA LEU A 9 7.94 -61.52 -54.50
C LEU A 9 7.98 -60.02 -54.70
N PRO A 10 6.95 -59.39 -55.23
CA PRO A 10 6.91 -57.94 -55.45
C PRO A 10 6.66 -57.19 -54.15
N VAL A 11 7.43 -56.14 -53.91
CA VAL A 11 7.24 -55.17 -52.84
C VAL A 11 6.09 -54.26 -53.21
N LEU A 12 5.00 -54.35 -52.45
CA LEU A 12 3.87 -53.43 -52.52
C LEU A 12 4.24 -52.20 -51.66
N VAL A 13 4.50 -51.06 -52.31
CA VAL A 13 4.74 -49.78 -51.65
C VAL A 13 3.39 -49.20 -51.28
N LEU A 14 3.05 -49.21 -49.99
CA LEU A 14 1.89 -48.53 -49.45
C LEU A 14 2.31 -47.08 -49.12
N VAL A 15 1.86 -46.12 -49.93
CA VAL A 15 1.95 -44.70 -49.64
C VAL A 15 0.81 -44.38 -48.63
N ALA A 16 1.18 -44.31 -47.34
CA ALA A 16 0.29 -43.78 -46.32
C ALA A 16 0.47 -42.26 -46.25
N GLY A 17 -0.57 -41.55 -46.62
CA GLY A 17 -0.62 -40.11 -46.65
C GLY A 17 -0.51 -39.51 -45.23
N SER A 18 0.37 -38.53 -45.11
CA SER A 18 0.45 -37.65 -43.94
C SER A 18 -0.68 -36.64 -44.04
N ALA A 19 -1.73 -36.85 -43.25
CA ALA A 19 -2.75 -35.85 -43.00
C ALA A 19 -2.87 -35.67 -41.47
N LEU A 20 -2.95 -34.42 -41.03
CA LEU A 20 -3.38 -33.93 -39.73
C LEU A 20 -2.33 -33.79 -38.64
N ALA A 21 -1.73 -32.66 -38.64
CA ALA A 21 -1.22 -31.97 -37.44
C ALA A 21 -1.67 -30.48 -37.49
N ALA A 22 -2.99 -30.23 -37.53
CA ALA A 22 -3.57 -28.90 -37.51
C ALA A 22 -4.67 -28.76 -36.44
N GLY A 23 -4.68 -29.67 -35.47
CA GLY A 23 -5.73 -29.71 -34.44
C GLY A 23 -5.30 -29.32 -33.03
N ASP A 24 -4.00 -29.20 -32.75
CA ASP A 24 -3.51 -29.04 -31.36
C ASP A 24 -3.16 -27.60 -30.95
N GLU A 25 -3.10 -26.66 -31.89
CA GLU A 25 -2.73 -25.26 -31.57
C GLU A 25 -3.94 -24.41 -31.12
N ALA A 26 -5.17 -24.82 -31.44
CA ALA A 26 -6.38 -24.12 -31.01
C ALA A 26 -6.80 -24.52 -29.58
N ALA A 27 -6.59 -25.78 -29.18
CA ALA A 27 -6.92 -26.27 -27.84
C ALA A 27 -5.96 -25.74 -26.75
N ASN A 28 -4.73 -25.37 -27.15
CA ASN A 28 -3.73 -24.84 -26.21
C ASN A 28 -3.88 -23.33 -25.95
N ARG A 29 -4.70 -22.62 -26.72
CA ARG A 29 -4.98 -21.18 -26.50
C ARG A 29 -6.06 -20.93 -25.44
N ASP A 30 -7.01 -21.83 -25.30
CA ASP A 30 -8.10 -21.69 -24.33
C ASP A 30 -7.67 -22.07 -22.90
N SER A 31 -6.74 -23.01 -22.76
CA SER A 31 -6.20 -23.41 -21.45
C SER A 31 -5.25 -22.38 -20.81
N SER A 32 -4.74 -21.40 -21.57
CA SER A 32 -3.90 -20.32 -21.04
C SER A 32 -4.70 -19.17 -20.43
N LEU A 33 -6.01 -19.11 -20.67
CA LEU A 33 -6.94 -18.12 -20.11
C LEU A 33 -7.54 -18.60 -18.78
N GLU A 34 -7.61 -19.92 -18.58
CA GLU A 34 -8.03 -20.55 -17.33
C GLU A 34 -6.81 -20.94 -16.50
N GLY A 35 -6.60 -20.26 -15.37
CA GLY A 35 -5.55 -20.67 -14.44
C GLY A 35 -4.66 -19.55 -13.89
N LEU A 36 -4.79 -18.35 -14.40
CA LEU A 36 -4.11 -17.21 -13.77
C LEU A 36 -4.79 -16.90 -12.44
N ARG A 37 -3.99 -16.74 -11.39
CA ARG A 37 -4.51 -16.40 -10.08
C ARG A 37 -4.30 -14.92 -9.79
N GLY A 38 -5.38 -14.28 -9.32
CA GLY A 38 -5.34 -12.95 -8.75
C GLY A 38 -5.18 -13.01 -7.23
N ILE A 39 -4.46 -12.06 -6.69
CA ILE A 39 -4.30 -11.86 -5.25
C ILE A 39 -4.86 -10.50 -4.89
N VAL A 40 -5.78 -10.48 -3.93
CA VAL A 40 -6.36 -9.24 -3.40
C VAL A 40 -5.36 -8.59 -2.45
N ARG A 41 -5.12 -7.31 -2.62
CA ARG A 41 -4.36 -6.49 -1.67
C ARG A 41 -5.08 -5.21 -1.33
N ALA A 42 -4.75 -4.61 -0.20
CA ALA A 42 -5.20 -3.27 0.09
C ALA A 42 -4.50 -2.26 -0.85
N ALA A 43 -5.20 -1.18 -1.23
CA ALA A 43 -4.56 -0.08 -1.96
C ALA A 43 -3.54 0.64 -1.08
N ASP A 44 -3.90 0.85 0.17
CA ASP A 44 -3.05 1.46 1.20
C ASP A 44 -2.86 0.48 2.35
N GLU A 45 -1.61 0.32 2.77
CA GLU A 45 -1.21 -0.38 3.97
C GLU A 45 -0.07 0.38 4.65
N ALA A 46 -0.01 0.35 5.95
CA ALA A 46 1.05 1.01 6.69
C ALA A 46 1.46 0.22 7.93
N SER A 47 2.78 0.19 8.15
CA SER A 47 3.35 -0.23 9.42
C SER A 47 3.55 1.00 10.29
N ILE A 48 2.75 1.13 11.31
CA ILE A 48 2.82 2.26 12.25
C ILE A 48 3.91 1.98 13.26
N SER A 49 4.88 2.88 13.36
CA SER A 49 5.96 2.86 14.35
C SER A 49 6.10 4.22 15.02
N SER A 50 6.86 4.29 16.10
CA SER A 50 7.22 5.54 16.77
C SER A 50 8.73 5.66 16.91
N ASP A 51 9.23 6.87 16.78
CA ASP A 51 10.60 7.25 17.12
C ASP A 51 10.71 7.76 18.57
N LEU A 52 9.59 7.81 19.30
CA LEU A 52 9.51 8.24 20.68
C LEU A 52 9.84 7.06 21.60
N GLY A 53 10.80 7.24 22.49
CA GLY A 53 11.13 6.27 23.55
C GLY A 53 10.22 6.39 24.78
N TYR A 54 8.92 6.59 24.57
CA TYR A 54 7.91 6.73 25.61
C TYR A 54 6.99 5.52 25.69
N PRO A 55 6.50 5.15 26.90
CA PRO A 55 5.51 4.12 27.04
C PRO A 55 4.24 4.45 26.25
N ILE A 56 3.62 3.44 25.68
CA ILE A 56 2.31 3.53 25.07
C ILE A 56 1.26 3.71 26.17
N ALA A 57 0.56 4.83 26.18
CA ALA A 57 -0.49 5.09 27.17
C ALA A 57 -1.76 4.30 26.83
N THR A 58 -2.22 4.37 25.56
CA THR A 58 -3.41 3.66 25.11
C THR A 58 -3.29 3.13 23.68
N LEU A 59 -3.94 1.97 23.46
CA LEU A 59 -4.22 1.39 22.16
C LEU A 59 -5.73 1.07 22.14
N PRO A 60 -6.57 1.98 21.65
CA PRO A 60 -8.03 1.85 21.77
C PRO A 60 -8.62 0.76 20.87
N PHE A 61 -7.91 0.35 19.82
CA PHE A 61 -8.33 -0.70 18.88
C PHE A 61 -7.62 -2.02 19.15
N LYS A 62 -8.21 -3.12 18.68
CA LYS A 62 -7.64 -4.47 18.69
C LYS A 62 -7.47 -4.98 17.26
N GLU A 63 -6.73 -6.08 17.10
CA GLU A 63 -6.64 -6.76 15.81
C GLU A 63 -8.03 -7.11 15.26
N GLY A 64 -8.24 -6.78 13.98
CA GLY A 64 -9.52 -6.95 13.30
C GLY A 64 -10.52 -5.80 13.47
N ASP A 65 -10.31 -4.86 14.40
CA ASP A 65 -11.19 -3.69 14.57
C ASP A 65 -11.09 -2.74 13.37
N SER A 66 -12.21 -2.12 13.05
CA SER A 66 -12.29 -1.08 12.01
C SER A 66 -12.10 0.30 12.61
N PHE A 67 -11.43 1.18 11.89
CA PHE A 67 -11.21 2.58 12.25
C PHE A 67 -11.46 3.49 11.05
N ARG A 68 -11.66 4.78 11.32
CA ARG A 68 -11.79 5.83 10.31
C ARG A 68 -10.56 6.71 10.28
N LYS A 69 -10.31 7.33 9.15
CA LYS A 69 -9.29 8.37 9.02
C LYS A 69 -9.45 9.45 10.10
N GLY A 70 -8.34 9.73 10.79
CA GLY A 70 -8.29 10.68 11.89
C GLY A 70 -8.56 10.07 13.28
N ASP A 71 -9.04 8.83 13.37
CA ASP A 71 -9.18 8.14 14.66
C ASP A 71 -7.80 7.97 15.33
N VAL A 72 -7.78 8.10 16.65
CA VAL A 72 -6.55 7.93 17.42
C VAL A 72 -6.23 6.45 17.56
N LEU A 73 -5.14 6.01 16.94
CA LEU A 73 -4.67 4.62 16.96
C LEU A 73 -3.79 4.30 18.17
N ALA A 74 -2.98 5.27 18.60
CA ALA A 74 -2.11 5.12 19.75
C ALA A 74 -1.86 6.47 20.41
N THR A 75 -1.70 6.47 21.73
CA THR A 75 -1.20 7.62 22.51
C THR A 75 -0.02 7.20 23.36
N PHE A 76 0.88 8.16 23.66
CA PHE A 76 2.08 7.93 24.46
C PHE A 76 2.08 8.76 25.74
N GLU A 77 2.82 8.34 26.75
CA GLU A 77 3.00 9.06 28.01
C GLU A 77 4.04 10.19 27.85
N CYS A 78 3.63 11.32 27.32
CA CYS A 78 4.50 12.46 27.00
C CYS A 78 4.34 13.63 27.98
N GLY A 79 4.14 13.37 29.26
CA GLY A 79 3.93 14.40 30.27
C GLY A 79 5.09 15.39 30.41
N ASP A 80 6.33 14.95 30.21
CA ASP A 80 7.53 15.77 30.22
C ASP A 80 7.58 16.72 29.01
N ILE A 81 7.22 16.27 27.80
CA ILE A 81 7.13 17.13 26.59
C ILE A 81 6.02 18.18 26.81
N GLN A 82 4.91 17.82 27.40
CA GLN A 82 3.82 18.75 27.71
C GLN A 82 4.28 19.83 28.71
N ALA A 83 5.05 19.44 29.73
CA ALA A 83 5.60 20.38 30.69
C ALA A 83 6.63 21.31 30.03
N GLN A 84 7.48 20.80 29.16
CA GLN A 84 8.47 21.60 28.39
C GLN A 84 7.76 22.57 27.43
N LEU A 85 6.69 22.15 26.73
CA LEU A 85 5.89 23.04 25.89
C LEU A 85 5.30 24.18 26.71
N LYS A 86 4.69 23.89 27.85
CA LYS A 86 4.12 24.91 28.75
C LYS A 86 5.16 25.93 29.22
N SER A 87 6.40 25.47 29.51
CA SER A 87 7.52 26.35 29.88
C SER A 87 7.94 27.25 28.72
N ALA A 88 8.08 26.67 27.50
CA ALA A 88 8.45 27.43 26.31
C ALA A 88 7.37 28.46 25.91
N GLU A 89 6.09 28.11 26.05
CA GLU A 89 4.97 29.04 25.81
C GLU A 89 4.95 30.21 26.82
N ALA A 90 5.31 29.96 28.07
CA ALA A 90 5.46 31.01 29.06
C ALA A 90 6.65 31.96 28.73
N ALA A 91 7.77 31.40 28.25
CA ALA A 91 8.92 32.20 27.81
C ALA A 91 8.58 33.06 26.57
N LEU A 92 7.84 32.49 25.61
CA LEU A 92 7.34 33.23 24.45
C LEU A 92 6.43 34.38 24.88
N ALA A 93 5.48 34.12 25.76
CA ALA A 93 4.56 35.15 26.26
C ALA A 93 5.34 36.31 26.96
N ALA A 94 6.36 36.00 27.76
CA ALA A 94 7.22 37.01 28.38
C ALA A 94 7.99 37.84 27.33
N ALA A 95 8.55 37.19 26.30
CA ALA A 95 9.25 37.87 25.20
C ALA A 95 8.30 38.76 24.38
N GLN A 96 7.06 38.35 24.13
CA GLN A 96 6.05 39.14 23.43
C GLN A 96 5.67 40.42 24.25
N ILE A 97 5.55 40.30 25.57
CA ILE A 97 5.32 41.43 26.45
C ILE A 97 6.49 42.43 26.36
N ALA A 98 7.73 41.94 26.33
CA ALA A 98 8.92 42.79 26.15
C ALA A 98 8.88 43.56 24.81
N VAL A 99 8.55 42.86 23.69
CA VAL A 99 8.39 43.51 22.38
C VAL A 99 7.34 44.62 22.44
N ALA A 100 6.16 44.33 23.00
CA ALA A 100 5.08 45.31 23.11
C ALA A 100 5.46 46.52 23.94
N ASN A 101 6.26 46.33 25.01
CA ASN A 101 6.78 47.40 25.82
C ASN A 101 7.81 48.26 25.05
N ASP A 102 8.80 47.62 24.38
CA ASP A 102 9.85 48.33 23.64
C ASP A 102 9.27 49.12 22.45
N GLU A 103 8.29 48.55 21.77
CA GLU A 103 7.53 49.26 20.70
C GLU A 103 6.75 50.49 21.25
N ARG A 104 6.19 50.39 22.45
CA ARG A 104 5.55 51.52 23.09
C ARG A 104 6.55 52.62 23.46
N LEU A 105 7.71 52.25 24.03
CA LEU A 105 8.78 53.18 24.37
C LEU A 105 9.37 53.81 23.10
N ALA A 106 9.53 53.07 22.01
CA ALA A 106 10.01 53.60 20.74
C ALA A 106 9.10 54.67 20.17
N ARG A 107 7.75 54.52 20.31
CA ARG A 107 6.78 55.54 19.90
C ARG A 107 6.91 56.85 20.67
N SER A 108 7.43 56.83 21.91
CA SER A 108 7.73 57.99 22.72
C SER A 108 9.20 58.44 22.63
N ASN A 109 9.95 57.93 21.65
CA ASN A 109 11.41 58.14 21.48
C ASN A 109 12.22 57.75 22.73
N ALA A 110 11.73 56.84 23.57
CA ALA A 110 12.40 56.37 24.80
C ALA A 110 13.15 55.05 24.61
N ALA A 111 12.99 54.38 23.42
CA ALA A 111 13.77 53.23 23.03
C ALA A 111 14.29 53.38 21.58
N GLY A 112 15.44 52.80 21.28
CA GLY A 112 16.02 52.79 19.95
C GLY A 112 15.47 51.68 19.06
N LYS A 113 15.57 51.85 17.71
CA LYS A 113 15.16 50.81 16.75
C LYS A 113 15.85 49.47 16.99
N PHE A 114 17.15 49.52 17.35
CA PHE A 114 17.94 48.30 17.65
C PHE A 114 17.34 47.49 18.82
N GLU A 115 16.89 48.21 19.88
CA GLU A 115 16.28 47.57 21.05
C GLU A 115 14.98 46.84 20.70
N VAL A 116 14.10 47.46 19.88
CA VAL A 116 12.90 46.83 19.38
C VAL A 116 13.23 45.60 18.49
N GLU A 117 14.22 45.73 17.60
CA GLU A 117 14.64 44.61 16.75
C GLU A 117 15.21 43.43 17.57
N MET A 118 15.98 43.71 18.63
CA MET A 118 16.51 42.71 19.53
C MET A 118 15.43 42.01 20.33
N SER A 119 14.43 42.72 20.84
CA SER A 119 13.29 42.11 21.54
C SER A 119 12.44 41.28 20.61
N ARG A 120 12.21 41.70 19.36
CA ARG A 120 11.55 40.89 18.31
C ARG A 120 12.32 39.60 17.99
N ALA A 121 13.65 39.71 17.86
CA ALA A 121 14.49 38.54 17.59
C ALA A 121 14.39 37.50 18.73
N LYS A 122 14.38 37.98 20.01
CA LYS A 122 14.15 37.09 21.16
C LYS A 122 12.79 36.45 21.18
N ALA A 123 11.72 37.18 20.82
CA ALA A 123 10.37 36.63 20.73
C ALA A 123 10.28 35.58 19.62
N ASN A 124 10.92 35.80 18.47
CA ASN A 124 10.97 34.84 17.38
C ASN A 124 11.73 33.56 17.77
N GLN A 125 12.84 33.71 18.54
CA GLN A 125 13.56 32.56 19.08
C GLN A 125 12.71 31.75 20.04
N ALA A 126 12.01 32.38 20.97
CA ALA A 126 11.10 31.72 21.91
C ALA A 126 9.89 31.06 21.18
N ALA A 127 9.41 31.68 20.12
CA ALA A 127 8.36 31.09 19.27
C ALA A 127 8.85 29.79 18.61
N GLY A 128 10.04 29.80 18.02
CA GLY A 128 10.66 28.61 17.43
C GLY A 128 10.85 27.47 18.43
N GLU A 129 11.20 27.77 19.67
CA GLU A 129 11.34 26.78 20.75
C GLU A 129 9.98 26.19 21.14
N ALA A 130 8.94 27.02 21.32
CA ALA A 130 7.60 26.55 21.61
C ALA A 130 7.03 25.68 20.47
N ASP A 131 7.28 26.08 19.21
CA ASP A 131 6.85 25.30 18.03
C ASP A 131 7.56 23.94 17.92
N ALA A 132 8.84 23.88 18.32
CA ALA A 132 9.58 22.62 18.36
C ALA A 132 8.96 21.62 19.37
N TYR A 133 8.62 22.09 20.58
CA TYR A 133 7.94 21.24 21.57
C TYR A 133 6.50 20.89 21.16
N ARG A 134 5.77 21.80 20.52
CA ARG A 134 4.43 21.54 19.99
C ARG A 134 4.47 20.46 18.92
N SER A 135 5.45 20.50 18.03
CA SER A 135 5.69 19.47 17.03
C SER A 135 6.02 18.10 17.64
N LYS A 136 6.86 18.09 18.70
CA LYS A 136 7.17 16.86 19.45
C LYS A 136 5.91 16.29 20.11
N LEU A 137 5.10 17.14 20.77
CA LEU A 137 3.87 16.72 21.43
C LEU A 137 2.84 16.17 20.44
N GLY A 138 2.79 16.74 19.22
CA GLY A 138 1.92 16.23 18.16
C GLY A 138 2.22 14.78 17.76
N ARG A 139 3.46 14.31 17.92
CA ARG A 139 3.86 12.92 17.67
C ARG A 139 3.48 11.95 18.79
N CYS A 140 3.06 12.47 19.96
CA CYS A 140 2.60 11.65 21.07
C CYS A 140 1.21 11.05 20.83
N THR A 141 0.56 11.40 19.74
CA THR A 141 -0.69 10.83 19.29
C THR A 141 -0.56 10.41 17.84
N ILE A 142 -0.84 9.16 17.56
CA ILE A 142 -0.84 8.64 16.20
C ILE A 142 -2.28 8.52 15.75
N ALA A 143 -2.63 9.26 14.69
CA ALA A 143 -3.94 9.21 14.05
C ALA A 143 -3.90 8.38 12.77
N ALA A 144 -5.02 7.75 12.43
CA ALA A 144 -5.20 6.95 11.23
C ALA A 144 -5.08 7.81 9.97
N PRO A 145 -4.21 7.44 9.00
CA PRO A 145 -4.05 8.21 7.76
C PRO A 145 -5.16 7.95 6.72
N PHE A 146 -5.87 6.83 6.82
CA PHE A 146 -6.98 6.40 5.95
C PHE A 146 -8.01 5.58 6.74
N ASP A 147 -9.15 5.23 6.12
CA ASP A 147 -10.14 4.32 6.68
C ASP A 147 -9.68 2.87 6.52
N GLY A 148 -9.73 2.08 7.59
CA GLY A 148 -9.17 0.74 7.49
C GLY A 148 -9.49 -0.16 8.67
N ARG A 149 -8.68 -1.22 8.79
CA ARG A 149 -8.73 -2.21 9.88
C ARG A 149 -7.33 -2.46 10.43
N ILE A 150 -7.28 -2.82 11.71
CA ILE A 150 -6.04 -3.29 12.33
C ILE A 150 -5.75 -4.70 11.82
N GLY A 151 -4.64 -4.87 11.11
CA GLY A 151 -4.19 -6.18 10.61
C GLY A 151 -3.45 -6.98 11.66
N ALA A 152 -2.46 -6.38 12.32
CA ALA A 152 -1.69 -6.99 13.40
C ALA A 152 -1.24 -5.93 14.41
N MET A 153 -1.09 -6.33 15.67
CA MET A 153 -0.67 -5.44 16.76
C MET A 153 0.40 -6.12 17.63
N PRO A 154 1.68 -6.04 17.20
CA PRO A 154 2.79 -6.66 17.94
C PRO A 154 3.13 -5.98 19.27
N SER A 155 2.67 -4.74 19.52
CA SER A 155 2.93 -4.01 20.78
C SER A 155 1.68 -3.93 21.64
N HIS A 156 1.89 -3.73 22.96
CA HIS A 156 0.82 -3.66 23.95
C HIS A 156 0.81 -2.30 24.67
N ALA A 157 -0.34 -1.94 25.26
CA ALA A 157 -0.41 -0.77 26.13
C ALA A 157 0.54 -0.93 27.33
N HIS A 158 1.10 0.18 27.80
CA HIS A 158 2.10 0.27 28.87
C HIS A 158 3.48 -0.32 28.54
N GLU A 159 3.71 -0.69 27.30
CA GLU A 159 5.01 -1.11 26.79
C GLU A 159 5.74 0.10 26.20
N THR A 160 7.07 0.14 26.34
CA THR A 160 7.92 1.11 25.61
C THR A 160 8.43 0.44 24.35
N PRO A 161 7.93 0.81 23.18
CA PRO A 161 8.36 0.18 21.94
C PRO A 161 9.81 0.59 21.62
N GLU A 162 10.53 -0.34 21.01
CA GLU A 162 11.84 -0.02 20.45
C GLU A 162 11.67 0.97 19.27
N PRO A 163 12.57 1.96 19.12
CA PRO A 163 12.52 2.91 18.02
C PRO A 163 12.42 2.21 16.66
N SER A 164 11.54 2.69 15.82
CA SER A 164 11.28 2.16 14.47
C SER A 164 10.70 0.74 14.40
N ARG A 165 10.43 0.07 15.53
CA ARG A 165 9.72 -1.19 15.52
C ARG A 165 8.23 -0.96 15.29
N PRO A 166 7.55 -1.77 14.44
CA PRO A 166 6.12 -1.62 14.24
C PRO A 166 5.33 -1.82 15.53
N ILE A 167 4.43 -0.88 15.84
CA ILE A 167 3.47 -0.95 16.93
C ILE A 167 2.21 -1.69 16.45
N MET A 168 1.81 -1.38 15.21
CA MET A 168 0.68 -2.03 14.54
C MET A 168 0.84 -1.97 13.02
N HIS A 169 0.16 -2.90 12.35
CA HIS A 169 -0.04 -2.89 10.90
C HIS A 169 -1.50 -2.54 10.60
N ILE A 170 -1.71 -1.60 9.71
CA ILE A 170 -3.05 -1.18 9.30
C ILE A 170 -3.22 -1.37 7.80
N VAL A 171 -4.42 -1.77 7.39
CA VAL A 171 -4.77 -2.03 5.99
C VAL A 171 -6.06 -1.30 5.63
N ALA A 172 -6.11 -0.69 4.45
CA ALA A 172 -7.34 -0.09 3.94
C ALA A 172 -8.43 -1.15 3.73
N SER A 173 -9.66 -0.83 4.11
CA SER A 173 -10.80 -1.75 3.98
C SER A 173 -11.69 -1.48 2.77
N ASN A 174 -11.64 -0.26 2.23
CA ASN A 174 -12.59 0.19 1.21
C ASN A 174 -11.99 0.28 -0.20
N ASP A 175 -10.67 0.30 -0.33
CA ASP A 175 -9.97 0.34 -1.62
C ASP A 175 -9.11 -0.92 -1.76
N LEU A 176 -9.68 -1.93 -2.42
CA LEU A 176 -9.03 -3.21 -2.66
C LEU A 176 -8.60 -3.29 -4.12
N LEU A 177 -7.39 -3.77 -4.32
CA LEU A 177 -6.79 -4.01 -5.62
C LEU A 177 -6.57 -5.50 -5.84
N VAL A 178 -6.51 -5.90 -7.09
CA VAL A 178 -6.20 -7.27 -7.50
C VAL A 178 -4.93 -7.25 -8.33
N ASP A 179 -3.91 -7.96 -7.89
CA ASP A 179 -2.69 -8.16 -8.65
C ASP A 179 -2.71 -9.53 -9.31
N VAL A 180 -2.44 -9.55 -10.62
CA VAL A 180 -2.39 -10.76 -11.45
C VAL A 180 -1.11 -10.76 -12.26
N LEU A 181 -0.44 -11.89 -12.36
CA LEU A 181 0.68 -12.09 -13.27
C LEU A 181 0.15 -12.71 -14.56
N VAL A 182 0.21 -11.96 -15.66
CA VAL A 182 -0.25 -12.42 -16.97
C VAL A 182 0.91 -12.66 -17.94
N PRO A 183 0.81 -13.58 -18.91
CA PRO A 183 1.83 -13.77 -19.92
C PRO A 183 2.12 -12.47 -20.69
N SER A 184 3.40 -12.16 -20.91
CA SER A 184 3.81 -10.89 -21.56
C SER A 184 3.28 -10.77 -23.00
N VAL A 185 2.99 -11.88 -23.67
CA VAL A 185 2.38 -11.88 -25.00
C VAL A 185 1.00 -11.21 -25.05
N TRP A 186 0.31 -11.13 -23.89
CA TRP A 186 -0.97 -10.43 -23.77
C TRP A 186 -0.86 -8.92 -23.89
N LEU A 187 0.34 -8.34 -23.75
CA LEU A 187 0.58 -6.91 -24.02
C LEU A 187 0.23 -6.48 -25.44
N ARG A 188 -0.02 -7.43 -26.35
CA ARG A 188 -0.49 -7.12 -27.70
C ARG A 188 -1.92 -6.56 -27.69
N TRP A 189 -2.76 -7.00 -26.76
CA TRP A 189 -4.17 -6.62 -26.68
C TRP A 189 -4.56 -6.04 -25.32
N LEU A 190 -3.95 -6.48 -24.21
CA LEU A 190 -4.30 -6.05 -22.86
C LEU A 190 -3.99 -4.55 -22.67
N ARG A 191 -4.97 -3.80 -22.20
CA ARG A 191 -4.89 -2.36 -21.96
C ARG A 191 -5.49 -1.98 -20.61
N ASP A 192 -5.16 -0.78 -20.13
CA ASP A 192 -5.85 -0.15 -19.02
C ASP A 192 -7.33 0.10 -19.42
N GLY A 193 -8.25 -0.11 -18.48
CA GLY A 193 -9.69 0.01 -18.69
C GLY A 193 -10.39 -1.29 -19.14
N GLU A 194 -9.65 -2.37 -19.43
CA GLU A 194 -10.27 -3.67 -19.72
C GLU A 194 -10.72 -4.36 -18.43
N GLU A 195 -11.74 -5.21 -18.56
CA GLU A 195 -12.34 -5.93 -17.45
C GLU A 195 -11.98 -7.42 -17.47
N PHE A 196 -11.77 -7.95 -16.27
CA PHE A 196 -11.74 -9.39 -16.03
C PHE A 196 -12.57 -9.71 -14.77
N ALA A 197 -12.86 -10.98 -14.52
CA ALA A 197 -13.51 -11.40 -13.30
C ALA A 197 -12.53 -12.14 -12.40
N LEU A 198 -12.63 -11.92 -11.09
CA LEU A 198 -11.93 -12.68 -10.05
C LEU A 198 -12.97 -13.55 -9.34
N ASN A 199 -12.77 -14.85 -9.33
CA ASN A 199 -13.54 -15.77 -8.49
C ASN A 199 -12.76 -15.98 -7.19
N VAL A 200 -13.20 -15.33 -6.12
CA VAL A 200 -12.53 -15.37 -4.80
C VAL A 200 -12.79 -16.72 -4.14
N ASP A 201 -11.75 -17.51 -3.94
CA ASP A 201 -11.87 -18.89 -3.41
C ASP A 201 -12.50 -18.92 -2.01
N GLU A 202 -12.14 -17.98 -1.15
CA GLU A 202 -12.56 -17.95 0.26
C GLU A 202 -14.03 -17.56 0.44
N THR A 203 -14.60 -16.82 -0.51
CA THR A 203 -16.01 -16.39 -0.46
C THR A 203 -16.88 -17.11 -1.48
N GLY A 204 -16.30 -17.75 -2.48
CA GLY A 204 -17.00 -18.35 -3.61
C GLY A 204 -17.70 -17.35 -4.52
N THR A 205 -17.36 -16.05 -4.42
CA THR A 205 -18.00 -14.98 -5.20
C THR A 205 -17.14 -14.59 -6.38
N THR A 206 -17.79 -14.37 -7.53
CA THR A 206 -17.12 -13.84 -8.73
C THR A 206 -17.41 -12.35 -8.84
N LEU A 207 -16.35 -11.55 -8.86
CA LEU A 207 -16.44 -10.09 -8.85
C LEU A 207 -15.75 -9.49 -10.09
N PRO A 208 -16.37 -8.48 -10.72
CA PRO A 208 -15.77 -7.78 -11.85
C PRO A 208 -14.62 -6.88 -11.37
N VAL A 209 -13.55 -6.86 -12.14
CA VAL A 209 -12.32 -6.09 -11.86
C VAL A 209 -11.93 -5.36 -13.13
N GLU A 210 -11.72 -4.05 -13.03
CA GLU A 210 -11.21 -3.19 -14.10
C GLU A 210 -9.69 -3.05 -13.97
N ILE A 211 -8.98 -3.20 -15.07
CA ILE A 211 -7.53 -3.00 -15.13
C ILE A 211 -7.23 -1.50 -15.02
N ILE A 212 -6.53 -1.11 -13.95
CA ILE A 212 -6.12 0.28 -13.72
C ILE A 212 -4.65 0.52 -14.08
N ARG A 213 -3.86 -0.55 -14.22
CA ARG A 213 -2.44 -0.44 -14.53
C ARG A 213 -1.87 -1.75 -15.07
N VAL A 214 -1.16 -1.65 -16.17
CA VAL A 214 -0.28 -2.70 -16.68
C VAL A 214 1.16 -2.39 -16.29
N GLY A 215 1.89 -3.36 -15.77
CA GLY A 215 3.27 -3.20 -15.29
C GLY A 215 4.23 -2.70 -16.37
N ALA A 216 5.19 -1.88 -15.97
CA ALA A 216 6.18 -1.29 -16.88
C ALA A 216 7.34 -2.26 -17.23
N THR A 217 7.43 -3.41 -16.56
CA THR A 217 8.51 -4.37 -16.73
C THR A 217 7.96 -5.78 -16.90
N VAL A 218 8.60 -6.56 -17.76
CA VAL A 218 8.35 -8.00 -17.94
C VAL A 218 9.42 -8.75 -17.16
N ASP A 219 9.03 -9.74 -16.38
CA ASP A 219 9.97 -10.66 -15.76
C ASP A 219 10.56 -11.56 -16.84
N PRO A 220 11.90 -11.57 -17.05
CA PRO A 220 12.51 -12.30 -18.16
C PRO A 220 12.52 -13.82 -17.96
N VAL A 221 12.37 -14.29 -16.72
CA VAL A 221 12.41 -15.72 -16.39
C VAL A 221 11.05 -16.35 -16.58
N SER A 222 10.01 -15.74 -15.98
CA SER A 222 8.64 -16.23 -16.08
C SER A 222 7.91 -15.74 -17.32
N GLN A 223 8.45 -14.75 -18.03
CA GLN A 223 7.83 -14.07 -19.18
C GLN A 223 6.45 -13.51 -18.84
N THR A 224 6.27 -13.03 -17.61
CA THR A 224 5.03 -12.45 -17.14
C THR A 224 5.16 -10.96 -16.90
N VAL A 225 4.02 -10.28 -16.93
CA VAL A 225 3.86 -8.88 -16.52
C VAL A 225 2.79 -8.80 -15.44
N LYS A 226 3.03 -7.94 -14.46
CA LYS A 226 2.07 -7.69 -13.38
C LYS A 226 0.98 -6.75 -13.87
N VAL A 227 -0.26 -7.14 -13.71
CA VAL A 227 -1.45 -6.32 -13.95
C VAL A 227 -2.11 -6.03 -12.62
N THR A 228 -2.47 -4.79 -12.41
CA THR A 228 -3.22 -4.36 -11.24
C THR A 228 -4.60 -3.91 -11.66
N GLY A 229 -5.63 -4.50 -11.08
CA GLY A 229 -7.02 -4.12 -11.27
C GLY A 229 -7.65 -3.60 -9.99
N ARG A 230 -8.80 -2.94 -10.14
CA ARG A 230 -9.66 -2.49 -9.05
C ARG A 230 -11.04 -3.11 -9.23
N PHE A 231 -11.69 -3.51 -8.15
CA PHE A 231 -13.07 -3.99 -8.22
C PHE A 231 -13.99 -2.89 -8.76
N SER A 232 -14.79 -3.22 -9.79
CA SER A 232 -15.76 -2.27 -10.39
C SER A 232 -16.98 -2.02 -9.50
N GLY A 233 -17.11 -2.74 -8.38
CA GLY A 233 -18.21 -2.63 -7.42
C GLY A 233 -17.74 -2.85 -5.98
N GLN A 234 -18.72 -2.94 -5.06
CA GLN A 234 -18.40 -3.24 -3.67
C GLN A 234 -17.93 -4.70 -3.51
N ALA A 235 -16.71 -4.87 -3.04
CA ALA A 235 -16.12 -6.18 -2.73
C ALA A 235 -16.46 -6.60 -1.27
N THR A 236 -17.76 -6.69 -0.96
CA THR A 236 -18.24 -7.02 0.39
C THR A 236 -17.75 -8.40 0.82
N GLY A 237 -17.13 -8.47 1.99
CA GLY A 237 -16.61 -9.73 2.54
C GLY A 237 -15.25 -10.17 2.00
N VAL A 238 -14.67 -9.41 1.07
CA VAL A 238 -13.32 -9.66 0.56
C VAL A 238 -12.30 -8.94 1.43
N LEU A 239 -11.22 -9.64 1.75
CA LEU A 239 -10.12 -9.13 2.56
C LEU A 239 -8.80 -9.17 1.78
N PRO A 240 -7.86 -8.28 2.08
CA PRO A 240 -6.49 -8.41 1.57
C PRO A 240 -5.89 -9.78 1.90
N GLY A 241 -5.18 -10.38 0.96
CA GLY A 241 -4.62 -11.72 1.07
C GLY A 241 -5.48 -12.83 0.47
N MET A 242 -6.77 -12.59 0.23
CA MET A 242 -7.63 -13.52 -0.50
C MET A 242 -7.18 -13.65 -1.95
N SER A 243 -7.48 -14.80 -2.56
CA SER A 243 -7.03 -15.09 -3.91
C SER A 243 -8.03 -15.96 -4.68
N GLY A 244 -7.82 -16.07 -5.98
CA GLY A 244 -8.65 -16.96 -6.79
C GLY A 244 -8.31 -16.93 -8.27
N PRO A 245 -8.92 -17.82 -9.06
CA PRO A 245 -8.75 -17.83 -10.50
C PRO A 245 -9.36 -16.58 -11.14
N THR A 246 -8.68 -16.07 -12.16
CA THR A 246 -9.13 -14.92 -12.95
C THR A 246 -9.67 -15.38 -14.29
N LEU A 247 -10.73 -14.73 -14.74
CA LEU A 247 -11.38 -14.99 -16.02
C LEU A 247 -11.26 -13.73 -16.88
N PHE A 248 -10.35 -13.74 -17.83
CA PHE A 248 -10.22 -12.69 -18.84
C PHE A 248 -11.14 -13.00 -20.02
N LYS A 249 -11.80 -11.98 -20.57
CA LYS A 249 -12.53 -12.15 -21.84
C LYS A 249 -11.52 -12.34 -22.96
N SER A 250 -11.57 -13.48 -23.65
CA SER A 250 -10.72 -13.69 -24.82
C SER A 250 -11.08 -12.66 -25.90
N GLN A 251 -10.11 -11.94 -26.41
CA GLN A 251 -10.29 -11.14 -27.64
C GLN A 251 -10.26 -12.10 -28.84
N GLY A 252 -11.41 -12.66 -29.16
CA GLY A 252 -11.58 -13.61 -30.25
C GLY A 252 -13.02 -13.72 -30.71
N GLU A 253 -13.73 -12.59 -30.85
CA GLU A 253 -14.93 -12.44 -31.70
C GLU A 253 -15.00 -10.98 -32.18
#